data_e5f419300e4d7921780968b5544d18e6
#
_entry.id   e5f419300e4d7921780968b5544d18e6
#
_cell.length_a   1.000
_cell.length_b   1.000
_cell.length_c   1.000
_cell.angle_alpha   90.00
_cell.angle_beta   90.00
_cell.angle_gamma   90.00
#
_symmetry.space_group_name_H-M   'P 1'
#
loop_
_entity.id
_entity.type
_entity.pdbx_description
1 polymer ?
#
loop_
_entity_poly.entity_id
_entity_poly.type
_entity_poly.pdbx_seq_one_letter_code
_entity_poly.pdbx_strand_id
1 'polypeptide(L)'
;MTLSIKNLTKIYSGNKKAVDNISLNIEAGEFVAFIGTSGSGKTTALRMINRMIEPTEGSIEMNGKDVRNMNPVELRRSIGYVIQQIGLMPHMTIRENIVLVPKLLKWSKEKKDAKAKELIKLVDLPEDYLDRYPSELSGGQQQRIGVVRALAAEQDIILMDEPFGALDPITRDTLQDLVKDLQKKLGKTFIFVTHDMDEAIKLADKICIMSKGQIVQYDTPDNVLRYPANDFVREFIGQNRLIQDRPNMRTVEDAMIKPITIQADDSLNDAVNIMRTHRIDTIFVVNNKHRLLGFLDIEDINQGLRQGKELIDTMQRDVYKVHIDSKLQLSLIHI
;
A
#
# COMPACT_ATOMS: atom_id res chain seq x y z
N MET A 1 -18.66 1.62 -10.42
CA MET A 1 -18.67 0.72 -11.61
C MET A 1 -18.17 -0.63 -11.16
N THR A 2 -18.98 -1.70 -11.29
CA THR A 2 -18.61 -3.08 -10.90
C THR A 2 -17.86 -3.79 -12.02
N LEU A 3 -16.88 -4.61 -11.66
CA LEU A 3 -16.13 -5.45 -12.59
C LEU A 3 -16.27 -6.92 -12.18
N SER A 4 -16.73 -7.79 -13.10
CA SER A 4 -16.83 -9.23 -12.89
C SER A 4 -15.96 -9.97 -13.89
N ILE A 5 -15.07 -10.80 -13.39
CA ILE A 5 -14.20 -11.70 -14.18
C ILE A 5 -14.71 -13.12 -13.97
N LYS A 6 -14.98 -13.85 -15.05
CA LYS A 6 -15.57 -15.19 -15.03
C LYS A 6 -14.75 -16.17 -15.85
N ASN A 7 -14.16 -17.17 -15.20
CA ASN A 7 -13.40 -18.27 -15.81
C ASN A 7 -12.34 -17.80 -16.81
N LEU A 8 -11.70 -16.67 -16.53
CA LEU A 8 -10.79 -15.99 -17.45
C LEU A 8 -9.50 -16.79 -17.61
N THR A 9 -9.16 -17.09 -18.86
CA THR A 9 -7.96 -17.85 -19.22
C THR A 9 -7.21 -17.16 -20.35
N LYS A 10 -5.88 -17.12 -20.24
CA LYS A 10 -4.98 -16.70 -21.32
C LYS A 10 -3.88 -17.71 -21.56
N ILE A 11 -3.88 -18.23 -22.78
CA ILE A 11 -2.86 -19.16 -23.27
C ILE A 11 -2.05 -18.44 -24.36
N TYR A 12 -0.74 -18.44 -24.23
CA TYR A 12 0.18 -17.97 -25.26
C TYR A 12 0.71 -19.12 -26.11
N SER A 13 1.42 -18.81 -27.20
CA SER A 13 2.09 -19.80 -28.05
C SER A 13 2.94 -20.76 -27.21
N GLY A 14 2.92 -22.06 -27.58
CA GLY A 14 3.59 -23.12 -26.81
C GLY A 14 2.78 -23.62 -25.59
N ASN A 15 1.45 -23.43 -25.60
CA ASN A 15 0.53 -23.92 -24.58
C ASN A 15 0.81 -23.39 -23.15
N LYS A 16 1.51 -22.26 -23.03
CA LYS A 16 1.82 -21.62 -21.74
C LYS A 16 0.61 -20.86 -21.24
N LYS A 17 -0.05 -21.35 -20.20
CA LYS A 17 -1.12 -20.65 -19.49
C LYS A 17 -0.52 -19.53 -18.65
N ALA A 18 -0.73 -18.29 -19.04
CA ALA A 18 -0.33 -17.12 -18.26
C ALA A 18 -1.38 -16.74 -17.23
N VAL A 19 -2.66 -16.97 -17.54
CA VAL A 19 -3.81 -16.89 -16.64
C VAL A 19 -4.63 -18.15 -16.85
N ASP A 20 -5.07 -18.79 -15.80
CA ASP A 20 -5.74 -20.09 -15.82
C ASP A 20 -7.00 -20.07 -14.93
N ASN A 21 -8.16 -19.95 -15.59
CA ASN A 21 -9.48 -20.06 -15.00
C ASN A 21 -9.72 -19.19 -13.76
N ILE A 22 -9.38 -17.91 -13.82
CA ILE A 22 -9.61 -16.99 -12.70
C ILE A 22 -11.02 -16.40 -12.72
N SER A 23 -11.62 -16.29 -11.53
CA SER A 23 -12.92 -15.64 -11.33
C SER A 23 -12.87 -14.75 -10.09
N LEU A 24 -13.31 -13.51 -10.20
CA LEU A 24 -13.45 -12.58 -9.07
C LEU A 24 -14.43 -11.45 -9.42
N ASN A 25 -14.98 -10.83 -8.38
CA ASN A 25 -15.82 -9.66 -8.49
C ASN A 25 -15.17 -8.49 -7.74
N ILE A 26 -15.18 -7.31 -8.35
CA ILE A 26 -14.70 -6.07 -7.77
C ILE A 26 -15.86 -5.09 -7.72
N GLU A 27 -16.17 -4.61 -6.53
CA GLU A 27 -17.26 -3.68 -6.32
C GLU A 27 -16.86 -2.24 -6.69
N ALA A 28 -17.86 -1.40 -6.89
CA ALA A 28 -17.64 0.01 -7.18
C ALA A 28 -16.94 0.70 -5.99
N GLY A 29 -15.88 1.45 -6.27
CA GLY A 29 -15.14 2.18 -5.26
C GLY A 29 -14.11 1.35 -4.49
N GLU A 30 -13.97 0.04 -4.76
CA GLU A 30 -12.93 -0.78 -4.13
C GLU A 30 -11.53 -0.45 -4.66
N PHE A 31 -10.54 -0.57 -3.78
CA PHE A 31 -9.13 -0.57 -4.12
C PHE A 31 -8.60 -2.01 -4.02
N VAL A 32 -8.29 -2.62 -5.15
CA VAL A 32 -7.87 -4.03 -5.23
C VAL A 32 -6.42 -4.15 -5.66
N ALA A 33 -5.63 -4.91 -4.90
CA ALA A 33 -4.25 -5.25 -5.24
C ALA A 33 -4.16 -6.64 -5.87
N PHE A 34 -3.54 -6.76 -7.04
CA PHE A 34 -3.10 -8.02 -7.63
C PHE A 34 -1.64 -8.22 -7.27
N ILE A 35 -1.36 -9.24 -6.47
CA ILE A 35 -0.01 -9.50 -5.94
C ILE A 35 0.42 -10.94 -6.19
N GLY A 36 1.72 -11.19 -6.24
CA GLY A 36 2.29 -12.53 -6.46
C GLY A 36 3.68 -12.46 -7.07
N THR A 37 4.32 -13.61 -7.22
CA THR A 37 5.67 -13.71 -7.80
C THR A 37 5.72 -13.23 -9.27
N SER A 38 6.91 -12.94 -9.76
CA SER A 38 7.09 -12.61 -11.19
C SER A 38 6.57 -13.75 -12.06
N GLY A 39 5.86 -13.41 -13.13
CA GLY A 39 5.24 -14.40 -14.02
C GLY A 39 3.98 -15.09 -13.50
N SER A 40 3.41 -14.67 -12.36
CA SER A 40 2.15 -15.25 -11.83
C SER A 40 0.89 -14.87 -12.60
N GLY A 41 0.97 -13.99 -13.62
CA GLY A 41 -0.17 -13.64 -14.48
C GLY A 41 -0.83 -12.28 -14.19
N LYS A 42 -0.40 -11.54 -13.17
CA LYS A 42 -0.98 -10.26 -12.72
C LYS A 42 -1.15 -9.22 -13.84
N THR A 43 -0.05 -8.84 -14.46
CA THR A 43 -0.05 -7.86 -15.57
C THR A 43 -0.85 -8.36 -16.76
N THR A 44 -0.85 -9.66 -17.03
CA THR A 44 -1.68 -10.26 -18.10
C THR A 44 -3.17 -10.10 -17.75
N ALA A 45 -3.57 -10.42 -16.52
CA ALA A 45 -4.95 -10.24 -16.05
C ALA A 45 -5.37 -8.77 -16.13
N LEU A 46 -4.52 -7.84 -15.65
CA LEU A 46 -4.77 -6.40 -15.73
C LEU A 46 -4.96 -5.93 -17.18
N ARG A 47 -4.12 -6.38 -18.11
CA ARG A 47 -4.20 -6.00 -19.52
C ARG A 47 -5.35 -6.64 -20.28
N MET A 48 -5.95 -7.71 -19.77
CA MET A 48 -7.18 -8.26 -20.31
C MET A 48 -8.40 -7.41 -19.96
N ILE A 49 -8.41 -6.73 -18.79
CA ILE A 49 -9.52 -5.86 -18.36
C ILE A 49 -9.77 -4.73 -19.37
N ASN A 50 -8.70 -4.10 -19.90
CA ASN A 50 -8.80 -3.02 -20.89
C ASN A 50 -8.66 -3.51 -22.35
N ARG A 51 -8.70 -4.84 -22.56
CA ARG A 51 -8.55 -5.46 -23.88
C ARG A 51 -7.27 -5.07 -24.62
N MET A 52 -6.17 -4.80 -23.91
CA MET A 52 -4.83 -4.78 -24.52
C MET A 52 -4.38 -6.18 -24.89
N ILE A 53 -4.87 -7.18 -24.17
CA ILE A 53 -4.70 -8.60 -24.44
C ILE A 53 -6.10 -9.21 -24.48
N GLU A 54 -6.41 -9.96 -25.56
CA GLU A 54 -7.67 -10.69 -25.64
C GLU A 54 -7.56 -12.00 -24.84
N PRO A 55 -8.56 -12.35 -24.00
CA PRO A 55 -8.60 -13.64 -23.34
C PRO A 55 -8.75 -14.79 -24.36
N THR A 56 -8.25 -15.96 -23.98
CA THR A 56 -8.49 -17.20 -24.76
C THR A 56 -9.85 -17.78 -24.44
N GLU A 57 -10.22 -17.75 -23.14
CA GLU A 57 -11.50 -18.25 -22.64
C GLU A 57 -12.02 -17.35 -21.51
N GLY A 58 -13.29 -17.50 -21.17
CA GLY A 58 -13.94 -16.72 -20.11
C GLY A 58 -14.43 -15.36 -20.57
N SER A 59 -14.87 -14.53 -19.64
CA SER A 59 -15.41 -13.20 -19.92
C SER A 59 -15.06 -12.19 -18.83
N ILE A 60 -15.07 -10.92 -19.22
CA ILE A 60 -14.96 -9.79 -18.32
C ILE A 60 -16.18 -8.91 -18.54
N GLU A 61 -16.92 -8.61 -17.49
CA GLU A 61 -18.09 -7.79 -17.53
C GLU A 61 -17.88 -6.50 -16.74
N MET A 62 -18.21 -5.37 -17.32
CA MET A 62 -18.25 -4.05 -16.68
C MET A 62 -19.68 -3.57 -16.60
N ASN A 63 -20.22 -3.37 -15.40
CA ASN A 63 -21.65 -3.05 -15.18
C ASN A 63 -22.60 -4.01 -15.91
N GLY A 64 -22.29 -5.32 -15.88
CA GLY A 64 -23.09 -6.36 -16.53
C GLY A 64 -22.97 -6.43 -18.07
N LYS A 65 -22.08 -5.64 -18.69
CA LYS A 65 -21.82 -5.70 -20.13
C LYS A 65 -20.46 -6.35 -20.38
N ASP A 66 -20.45 -7.41 -21.21
CA ASP A 66 -19.18 -8.04 -21.62
C ASP A 66 -18.33 -7.04 -22.43
N VAL A 67 -17.08 -6.85 -21.99
CA VAL A 67 -16.15 -5.91 -22.63
C VAL A 67 -15.85 -6.27 -24.09
N ARG A 68 -16.00 -7.54 -24.48
CA ARG A 68 -15.82 -8.00 -25.89
C ARG A 68 -16.83 -7.37 -26.85
N ASN A 69 -18.02 -7.04 -26.34
CA ASN A 69 -19.11 -6.42 -27.11
C ASN A 69 -18.99 -4.89 -27.17
N MET A 70 -17.98 -4.31 -26.50
CA MET A 70 -17.71 -2.87 -26.52
C MET A 70 -16.68 -2.52 -27.60
N ASN A 71 -16.77 -1.29 -28.15
CA ASN A 71 -15.71 -0.79 -29.02
C ASN A 71 -14.39 -0.69 -28.21
N PRO A 72 -13.27 -1.32 -28.67
CA PRO A 72 -12.03 -1.33 -27.88
C PRO A 72 -11.44 0.05 -27.60
N VAL A 73 -11.65 1.01 -28.50
CA VAL A 73 -11.16 2.39 -28.34
C VAL A 73 -11.97 3.11 -27.28
N GLU A 74 -13.31 2.97 -27.30
CA GLU A 74 -14.19 3.55 -26.30
C GLU A 74 -13.95 2.94 -24.91
N LEU A 75 -13.80 1.61 -24.83
CA LEU A 75 -13.45 0.91 -23.60
C LEU A 75 -12.15 1.46 -22.99
N ARG A 76 -11.08 1.56 -23.79
CA ARG A 76 -9.77 2.06 -23.29
C ARG A 76 -9.82 3.52 -22.90
N ARG A 77 -10.68 4.35 -23.51
CA ARG A 77 -10.88 5.74 -23.09
C ARG A 77 -11.71 5.86 -21.80
N SER A 78 -12.57 4.87 -21.50
CA SER A 78 -13.37 4.83 -20.27
C SER A 78 -12.62 4.28 -19.06
N ILE A 79 -11.39 3.75 -19.25
CA ILE A 79 -10.53 3.21 -18.20
C ILE A 79 -9.28 4.07 -18.09
N GLY A 80 -8.95 4.52 -16.87
CA GLY A 80 -7.65 5.13 -16.60
C GLY A 80 -6.56 4.07 -16.55
N TYR A 81 -5.40 4.36 -17.10
CA TYR A 81 -4.29 3.41 -17.07
C TYR A 81 -2.98 4.10 -16.72
N VAL A 82 -2.37 3.67 -15.61
CA VAL A 82 -1.05 4.09 -15.15
C VAL A 82 -0.08 2.96 -15.44
N ILE A 83 0.91 3.22 -16.27
CA ILE A 83 1.94 2.23 -16.66
C ILE A 83 3.14 2.31 -15.70
N GLN A 84 3.90 1.22 -15.62
CA GLN A 84 5.09 1.09 -14.78
C GLN A 84 6.14 2.19 -15.05
N GLN A 85 6.37 2.52 -16.31
CA GLN A 85 7.12 3.72 -16.70
C GLN A 85 6.18 4.91 -16.80
N ILE A 86 6.61 6.08 -16.39
CA ILE A 86 5.78 7.29 -16.26
C ILE A 86 4.99 7.60 -17.57
N GLY A 87 5.59 7.34 -18.73
CA GLY A 87 4.95 7.41 -20.05
C GLY A 87 4.32 8.76 -20.39
N LEU A 88 4.82 9.86 -19.82
CA LEU A 88 4.45 11.19 -20.26
C LEU A 88 5.04 11.45 -21.64
N MET A 89 4.30 12.18 -22.48
CA MET A 89 4.77 12.59 -23.80
C MET A 89 5.80 13.71 -23.63
N PRO A 90 7.09 13.49 -23.94
CA PRO A 90 8.15 14.44 -23.62
C PRO A 90 8.07 15.75 -24.39
N HIS A 91 7.39 15.76 -25.52
CA HIS A 91 7.18 16.92 -26.40
C HIS A 91 5.89 17.68 -26.12
N MET A 92 5.13 17.27 -25.10
CA MET A 92 3.90 17.91 -24.64
C MET A 92 4.11 18.55 -23.28
N THR A 93 3.46 19.68 -23.04
CA THR A 93 3.43 20.28 -21.71
C THR A 93 2.70 19.38 -20.71
N ILE A 94 2.84 19.65 -19.41
CA ILE A 94 2.10 18.91 -18.35
C ILE A 94 0.60 19.07 -18.57
N ARG A 95 0.11 20.24 -18.90
CA ARG A 95 -1.29 20.51 -19.28
C ARG A 95 -1.75 19.55 -20.39
N GLU A 96 -1.00 19.49 -21.47
CA GLU A 96 -1.33 18.66 -22.63
C GLU A 96 -1.31 17.16 -22.29
N ASN A 97 -0.34 16.73 -21.45
CA ASN A 97 -0.29 15.37 -20.95
C ASN A 97 -1.53 15.02 -20.12
N ILE A 98 -1.92 15.87 -19.18
CA ILE A 98 -3.10 15.65 -18.32
C ILE A 98 -4.36 15.52 -19.18
N VAL A 99 -4.60 16.45 -20.12
CA VAL A 99 -5.82 16.49 -20.91
C VAL A 99 -5.78 15.65 -22.19
N LEU A 100 -4.85 14.72 -22.32
CA LEU A 100 -4.70 13.92 -23.54
C LEU A 100 -5.99 13.13 -23.87
N VAL A 101 -6.56 12.41 -22.92
CA VAL A 101 -7.79 11.64 -23.11
C VAL A 101 -9.01 12.59 -23.28
N PRO A 102 -9.22 13.63 -22.46
CA PRO A 102 -10.22 14.66 -22.71
C PRO A 102 -10.16 15.27 -24.11
N LYS A 103 -8.94 15.49 -24.67
CA LYS A 103 -8.75 15.96 -26.05
C LYS A 103 -9.27 14.96 -27.08
N LEU A 104 -8.99 13.66 -26.87
CA LEU A 104 -9.49 12.59 -27.74
C LEU A 104 -11.01 12.42 -27.64
N LEU A 105 -11.62 12.80 -26.50
CA LEU A 105 -13.07 12.84 -26.28
C LEU A 105 -13.70 14.16 -26.77
N LYS A 106 -12.93 15.03 -27.42
CA LYS A 106 -13.38 16.32 -28.00
C LYS A 106 -13.99 17.28 -26.96
N TRP A 107 -13.50 17.27 -25.70
CA TRP A 107 -13.93 18.26 -24.71
C TRP A 107 -13.56 19.68 -25.16
N SER A 108 -14.39 20.66 -24.78
CA SER A 108 -14.11 22.07 -25.05
C SER A 108 -12.77 22.52 -24.42
N LYS A 109 -12.22 23.60 -24.92
CA LYS A 109 -10.94 24.14 -24.40
C LYS A 109 -11.09 24.55 -22.93
N GLU A 110 -12.19 25.18 -22.59
CA GLU A 110 -12.51 25.68 -21.25
C GLU A 110 -12.62 24.51 -20.26
N LYS A 111 -13.35 23.42 -20.63
CA LYS A 111 -13.49 22.23 -19.79
C LYS A 111 -12.14 21.55 -19.56
N LYS A 112 -11.31 21.45 -20.59
CA LYS A 112 -9.96 20.86 -20.48
C LYS A 112 -9.05 21.68 -19.57
N ASP A 113 -9.05 23.01 -19.71
CA ASP A 113 -8.23 23.89 -18.88
C ASP A 113 -8.66 23.86 -17.41
N ALA A 114 -9.94 23.95 -17.15
CA ALA A 114 -10.50 23.81 -15.80
C ALA A 114 -10.09 22.47 -15.16
N LYS A 115 -10.19 21.36 -15.94
CA LYS A 115 -9.83 20.02 -15.45
C LYS A 115 -8.34 19.88 -15.17
N ALA A 116 -7.47 20.44 -16.01
CA ALA A 116 -6.03 20.45 -15.77
C ALA A 116 -5.68 21.20 -14.49
N LYS A 117 -6.29 22.37 -14.25
CA LYS A 117 -6.11 23.17 -13.02
C LYS A 117 -6.64 22.47 -11.77
N GLU A 118 -7.76 21.78 -11.87
CA GLU A 118 -8.30 20.94 -10.79
C GLU A 118 -7.33 19.83 -10.42
N LEU A 119 -6.88 19.07 -11.42
CA LEU A 119 -6.10 17.87 -11.22
C LEU A 119 -4.67 18.14 -10.72
N ILE A 120 -4.03 19.23 -11.16
CA ILE A 120 -2.67 19.55 -10.69
C ILE A 120 -2.68 19.92 -9.21
N LYS A 121 -3.75 20.58 -8.73
CA LYS A 121 -3.94 20.90 -7.32
C LYS A 121 -4.18 19.64 -6.47
N LEU A 122 -4.88 18.63 -7.03
CA LEU A 122 -5.12 17.36 -6.32
C LEU A 122 -3.84 16.55 -6.05
N VAL A 123 -2.76 16.87 -6.74
CA VAL A 123 -1.44 16.20 -6.55
C VAL A 123 -0.40 17.14 -5.93
N ASP A 124 -0.85 18.22 -5.29
CA ASP A 124 -0.01 19.19 -4.58
C ASP A 124 1.12 19.77 -5.43
N LEU A 125 0.81 20.07 -6.69
CA LEU A 125 1.73 20.77 -7.59
C LEU A 125 1.22 22.17 -7.92
N PRO A 126 2.13 23.17 -8.02
CA PRO A 126 1.80 24.52 -8.41
C PRO A 126 1.16 24.61 -9.80
N GLU A 127 0.22 25.54 -10.00
CA GLU A 127 -0.49 25.68 -11.27
C GLU A 127 0.45 26.07 -12.44
N ASP A 128 1.55 26.78 -12.16
CA ASP A 128 2.55 27.15 -13.16
C ASP A 128 3.28 25.93 -13.77
N TYR A 129 3.23 24.76 -13.09
CA TYR A 129 3.78 23.51 -13.65
C TYR A 129 3.00 23.02 -14.87
N LEU A 130 1.78 23.47 -15.07
CA LEU A 130 0.97 23.09 -16.24
C LEU A 130 1.64 23.44 -17.57
N ASP A 131 2.44 24.49 -17.59
CA ASP A 131 3.07 24.99 -18.81
C ASP A 131 4.52 24.48 -18.98
N ARG A 132 5.03 23.69 -18.01
CA ARG A 132 6.34 23.01 -18.07
C ARG A 132 6.27 21.72 -18.89
N TYR A 133 7.44 21.25 -19.29
CA TYR A 133 7.62 19.93 -19.92
C TYR A 133 8.02 18.86 -18.90
N PRO A 134 7.79 17.56 -19.19
CA PRO A 134 8.18 16.47 -18.30
C PRO A 134 9.64 16.50 -17.85
N SER A 135 10.57 16.91 -18.72
CA SER A 135 12.00 17.02 -18.41
C SER A 135 12.35 18.04 -17.32
N GLU A 136 11.43 18.96 -17.01
CA GLU A 136 11.60 19.99 -15.97
C GLU A 136 11.05 19.53 -14.60
N LEU A 137 10.51 18.32 -14.52
CA LEU A 137 9.93 17.75 -13.31
C LEU A 137 10.80 16.59 -12.78
N SER A 138 10.83 16.43 -11.45
CA SER A 138 11.41 15.22 -10.83
C SER A 138 10.61 13.96 -11.18
N GLY A 139 11.22 12.76 -11.05
CA GLY A 139 10.55 11.50 -11.32
C GLY A 139 9.26 11.31 -10.51
N GLY A 140 9.27 11.67 -9.23
CA GLY A 140 8.07 11.61 -8.37
C GLY A 140 6.98 12.59 -8.81
N GLN A 141 7.34 13.81 -9.23
CA GLN A 141 6.39 14.77 -9.78
C GLN A 141 5.77 14.26 -11.10
N GLN A 142 6.60 13.70 -11.99
CA GLN A 142 6.11 13.08 -13.23
C GLN A 142 5.15 11.93 -12.94
N GLN A 143 5.43 11.11 -11.92
CA GLN A 143 4.55 10.01 -11.53
C GLN A 143 3.19 10.50 -11.03
N ARG A 144 3.16 11.57 -10.20
CA ARG A 144 1.92 12.24 -9.79
C ARG A 144 1.10 12.70 -10.99
N ILE A 145 1.74 13.29 -12.00
CA ILE A 145 1.08 13.68 -13.26
C ILE A 145 0.55 12.45 -14.01
N GLY A 146 1.29 11.33 -14.04
CA GLY A 146 0.84 10.05 -14.61
C GLY A 146 -0.46 9.55 -13.98
N VAL A 147 -0.59 9.66 -12.65
CA VAL A 147 -1.80 9.29 -11.91
C VAL A 147 -2.99 10.18 -12.29
N VAL A 148 -2.84 11.51 -12.23
CA VAL A 148 -3.96 12.43 -12.56
C VAL A 148 -4.34 12.40 -14.04
N ARG A 149 -3.42 12.10 -14.94
CA ARG A 149 -3.73 11.84 -16.34
C ARG A 149 -4.73 10.70 -16.51
N ALA A 150 -4.58 9.64 -15.71
CA ALA A 150 -5.50 8.49 -15.73
C ALA A 150 -6.90 8.83 -15.18
N LEU A 151 -7.04 9.94 -14.43
CA LEU A 151 -8.31 10.43 -13.87
C LEU A 151 -8.98 11.54 -14.72
N ALA A 152 -8.27 12.05 -15.73
CA ALA A 152 -8.63 13.32 -16.38
C ALA A 152 -9.93 13.29 -17.19
N ALA A 153 -10.36 12.13 -17.67
CA ALA A 153 -11.63 11.97 -18.37
C ALA A 153 -12.72 11.36 -17.47
N GLU A 154 -12.58 11.50 -16.15
CA GLU A 154 -13.57 11.09 -15.15
C GLU A 154 -13.84 9.57 -15.14
N GLN A 155 -12.83 8.77 -15.51
CA GLN A 155 -12.92 7.33 -15.56
C GLN A 155 -13.37 6.76 -14.20
N ASP A 156 -14.19 5.70 -14.24
CA ASP A 156 -14.68 5.02 -13.04
C ASP A 156 -13.75 3.91 -12.55
N ILE A 157 -12.94 3.36 -13.45
CA ILE A 157 -11.93 2.33 -13.15
C ILE A 157 -10.56 2.86 -13.53
N ILE A 158 -9.63 2.71 -12.59
CA ILE A 158 -8.21 3.06 -12.77
C ILE A 158 -7.39 1.78 -12.61
N LEU A 159 -6.66 1.42 -13.64
CA LEU A 159 -5.72 0.30 -13.63
C LEU A 159 -4.30 0.84 -13.48
N MET A 160 -3.50 0.23 -12.63
CA MET A 160 -2.11 0.63 -12.38
C MET A 160 -1.19 -0.60 -12.43
N ASP A 161 -0.18 -0.55 -13.30
CA ASP A 161 0.80 -1.63 -13.47
C ASP A 161 2.10 -1.23 -12.79
N GLU A 162 2.37 -1.74 -11.58
CA GLU A 162 3.53 -1.44 -10.72
C GLU A 162 3.81 0.07 -10.56
N PRO A 163 2.84 0.88 -10.11
CA PRO A 163 2.93 2.34 -10.18
C PRO A 163 4.00 2.96 -9.28
N PHE A 164 4.52 2.20 -8.30
CA PHE A 164 5.45 2.69 -7.28
C PHE A 164 6.87 2.13 -7.42
N GLY A 165 7.09 1.16 -8.32
CA GLY A 165 8.32 0.36 -8.38
C GLY A 165 9.62 1.11 -8.69
N ALA A 166 9.54 2.27 -9.35
CA ALA A 166 10.71 3.05 -9.78
C ALA A 166 11.05 4.23 -8.86
N LEU A 167 10.40 4.35 -7.69
CA LEU A 167 10.52 5.49 -6.80
C LEU A 167 11.43 5.16 -5.60
N ASP A 168 12.11 6.19 -5.10
CA ASP A 168 12.76 6.12 -3.79
C ASP A 168 11.73 5.96 -2.65
N PRO A 169 12.14 5.45 -1.47
CA PRO A 169 11.19 5.11 -0.40
C PRO A 169 10.30 6.27 0.05
N ILE A 170 10.85 7.48 0.19
CA ILE A 170 10.11 8.67 0.68
C ILE A 170 9.07 9.11 -0.35
N THR A 171 9.49 9.24 -1.60
CA THR A 171 8.60 9.61 -2.72
C THR A 171 7.52 8.56 -2.94
N ARG A 172 7.86 7.27 -2.79
CA ARG A 172 6.93 6.14 -2.88
C ARG A 172 5.83 6.25 -1.83
N ASP A 173 6.19 6.42 -0.57
CA ASP A 173 5.26 6.53 0.55
C ASP A 173 4.29 7.71 0.35
N THR A 174 4.82 8.88 0.00
CA THR A 174 4.02 10.08 -0.30
C THR A 174 3.05 9.86 -1.48
N LEU A 175 3.48 9.15 -2.54
CA LEU A 175 2.60 8.87 -3.67
C LEU A 175 1.52 7.83 -3.33
N GLN A 176 1.84 6.85 -2.51
CA GLN A 176 0.87 5.87 -2.01
C GLN A 176 -0.25 6.55 -1.22
N ASP A 177 0.10 7.44 -0.28
CA ASP A 177 -0.86 8.20 0.51
C ASP A 177 -1.75 9.06 -0.40
N LEU A 178 -1.15 9.78 -1.33
CA LEU A 178 -1.86 10.57 -2.33
C LEU A 178 -2.87 9.72 -3.14
N VAL A 179 -2.45 8.55 -3.63
CA VAL A 179 -3.32 7.66 -4.42
C VAL A 179 -4.48 7.13 -3.57
N LYS A 180 -4.22 6.75 -2.31
CA LYS A 180 -5.27 6.30 -1.37
C LYS A 180 -6.27 7.41 -1.08
N ASP A 181 -5.81 8.63 -0.86
CA ASP A 181 -6.67 9.80 -0.64
C ASP A 181 -7.50 10.15 -1.87
N LEU A 182 -6.90 10.09 -3.06
CA LEU A 182 -7.61 10.30 -4.32
C LEU A 182 -8.71 9.25 -4.53
N GLN A 183 -8.43 7.97 -4.24
CA GLN A 183 -9.42 6.90 -4.36
C GLN A 183 -10.61 7.15 -3.42
N LYS A 184 -10.35 7.45 -2.14
CA LYS A 184 -11.39 7.76 -1.15
C LYS A 184 -12.21 8.99 -1.55
N LYS A 185 -11.53 10.07 -1.96
CA LYS A 185 -12.13 11.35 -2.28
C LYS A 185 -13.02 11.29 -3.54
N LEU A 186 -12.60 10.53 -4.54
CA LEU A 186 -13.27 10.42 -5.82
C LEU A 186 -14.25 9.23 -5.88
N GLY A 187 -14.19 8.27 -4.96
CA GLY A 187 -15.02 7.07 -4.95
C GLY A 187 -14.83 6.18 -6.18
N LYS A 188 -13.66 6.21 -6.81
CA LYS A 188 -13.35 5.43 -8.02
C LYS A 188 -12.81 4.05 -7.66
N THR A 189 -12.98 3.09 -8.55
CA THR A 189 -12.42 1.74 -8.41
C THR A 189 -10.97 1.73 -8.89
N PHE A 190 -10.06 1.29 -8.03
CA PHE A 190 -8.64 1.17 -8.35
C PHE A 190 -8.22 -0.29 -8.34
N ILE A 191 -7.51 -0.70 -9.38
CA ILE A 191 -6.92 -2.04 -9.47
C ILE A 191 -5.44 -1.87 -9.79
N PHE A 192 -4.58 -2.34 -8.91
CA PHE A 192 -3.15 -2.21 -9.16
C PHE A 192 -2.41 -3.53 -9.02
N VAL A 193 -1.36 -3.67 -9.80
CA VAL A 193 -0.41 -4.78 -9.74
C VAL A 193 0.79 -4.31 -8.94
N THR A 194 1.22 -5.13 -8.00
CA THR A 194 2.49 -4.96 -7.30
C THR A 194 3.10 -6.31 -6.96
N HIS A 195 4.38 -6.33 -6.62
CA HIS A 195 5.06 -7.47 -6.01
C HIS A 195 5.37 -7.21 -4.53
N ASP A 196 5.03 -6.03 -4.02
CA ASP A 196 5.28 -5.62 -2.65
C ASP A 196 4.02 -5.82 -1.79
N MET A 197 4.14 -6.65 -0.74
CA MET A 197 3.05 -6.96 0.18
C MET A 197 2.69 -5.75 1.04
N ASP A 198 3.65 -4.89 1.41
CA ASP A 198 3.40 -3.73 2.26
C ASP A 198 2.56 -2.69 1.50
N GLU A 199 2.81 -2.52 0.20
CA GLU A 199 1.95 -1.70 -0.67
C GLU A 199 0.50 -2.23 -0.71
N ALA A 200 0.34 -3.55 -0.87
CA ALA A 200 -0.98 -4.16 -0.91
C ALA A 200 -1.73 -4.02 0.42
N ILE A 201 -1.06 -4.24 1.55
CA ILE A 201 -1.64 -4.08 2.89
C ILE A 201 -2.03 -2.61 3.16
N LYS A 202 -1.15 -1.66 2.79
CA LYS A 202 -1.38 -0.23 3.03
C LYS A 202 -2.55 0.32 2.21
N LEU A 203 -2.68 -0.10 0.96
CA LEU A 203 -3.57 0.54 -0.01
C LEU A 203 -4.89 -0.20 -0.23
N ALA A 204 -4.86 -1.52 -0.30
CA ALA A 204 -5.98 -2.28 -0.81
C ALA A 204 -7.09 -2.50 0.22
N ASP A 205 -8.33 -2.51 -0.27
CA ASP A 205 -9.48 -3.00 0.49
C ASP A 205 -9.58 -4.53 0.35
N LYS A 206 -9.11 -5.07 -0.80
CA LYS A 206 -8.95 -6.51 -1.04
C LYS A 206 -7.65 -6.83 -1.76
N ILE A 207 -7.05 -7.96 -1.40
CA ILE A 207 -5.81 -8.48 -1.99
C ILE A 207 -6.12 -9.75 -2.77
N CYS A 208 -5.76 -9.77 -4.05
CA CYS A 208 -5.81 -10.92 -4.94
C CYS A 208 -4.41 -11.52 -5.08
N ILE A 209 -4.13 -12.60 -4.38
CA ILE A 209 -2.84 -13.29 -4.45
C ILE A 209 -2.87 -14.29 -5.60
N MET A 210 -1.95 -14.12 -6.56
CA MET A 210 -1.84 -14.96 -7.74
C MET A 210 -0.57 -15.80 -7.76
N SER A 211 -0.70 -17.05 -8.15
CA SER A 211 0.43 -17.97 -8.39
C SER A 211 0.15 -18.83 -9.60
N LYS A 212 1.15 -18.99 -10.47
CA LYS A 212 1.08 -19.85 -11.67
C LYS A 212 -0.19 -19.65 -12.53
N GLY A 213 -0.61 -18.39 -12.66
CA GLY A 213 -1.79 -18.02 -13.45
C GLY A 213 -3.12 -18.14 -12.71
N GLN A 214 -3.17 -18.62 -11.50
CA GLN A 214 -4.39 -18.86 -10.72
C GLN A 214 -4.49 -17.90 -9.54
N ILE A 215 -5.72 -17.60 -9.10
CA ILE A 215 -5.98 -16.93 -7.83
C ILE A 215 -5.86 -17.97 -6.72
N VAL A 216 -4.94 -17.72 -5.78
CA VAL A 216 -4.72 -18.56 -4.60
C VAL A 216 -5.58 -18.10 -3.42
N GLN A 217 -5.69 -16.78 -3.27
CA GLN A 217 -6.53 -16.15 -2.24
C GLN A 217 -7.01 -14.78 -2.72
N TYR A 218 -8.27 -14.45 -2.42
CA TYR A 218 -8.85 -13.13 -2.66
C TYR A 218 -9.67 -12.72 -1.44
N ASP A 219 -9.14 -11.82 -0.63
CA ASP A 219 -9.75 -11.41 0.64
C ASP A 219 -9.26 -10.03 1.08
N THR A 220 -9.78 -9.55 2.22
CA THR A 220 -9.28 -8.34 2.88
C THR A 220 -7.85 -8.53 3.38
N PRO A 221 -7.04 -7.46 3.52
CA PRO A 221 -5.69 -7.56 4.07
C PRO A 221 -5.65 -8.27 5.44
N ASP A 222 -6.59 -7.96 6.33
CA ASP A 222 -6.68 -8.59 7.66
C ASP A 222 -6.89 -10.11 7.56
N ASN A 223 -7.81 -10.58 6.71
CA ASN A 223 -8.06 -12.00 6.51
C ASN A 223 -6.86 -12.71 5.86
N VAL A 224 -6.20 -12.06 4.89
CA VAL A 224 -5.00 -12.61 4.25
C VAL A 224 -3.88 -12.84 5.27
N LEU A 225 -3.70 -11.89 6.20
CA LEU A 225 -2.66 -11.98 7.24
C LEU A 225 -3.01 -12.97 8.35
N ARG A 226 -4.29 -13.14 8.70
CA ARG A 226 -4.74 -14.06 9.74
C ARG A 226 -4.92 -15.49 9.24
N TYR A 227 -5.49 -15.65 8.07
CA TYR A 227 -5.95 -16.92 7.51
C TYR A 227 -5.35 -17.16 6.12
N PRO A 228 -4.01 -17.28 6.00
CA PRO A 228 -3.39 -17.61 4.71
C PRO A 228 -3.89 -18.93 4.19
N ALA A 229 -4.37 -18.95 2.95
CA ALA A 229 -5.07 -20.10 2.35
C ALA A 229 -4.20 -21.37 2.24
N ASN A 230 -2.90 -21.23 2.15
CA ASN A 230 -1.95 -22.34 2.09
C ASN A 230 -0.51 -21.89 2.44
N ASP A 231 0.43 -22.83 2.44
CA ASP A 231 1.84 -22.56 2.77
C ASP A 231 2.51 -21.58 1.79
N PHE A 232 2.14 -21.62 0.49
CA PHE A 232 2.64 -20.63 -0.47
C PHE A 232 2.25 -19.20 -0.06
N VAL A 233 1.00 -18.96 0.32
CA VAL A 233 0.54 -17.64 0.77
C VAL A 233 1.26 -17.25 2.06
N ARG A 234 1.43 -18.19 3.00
CA ARG A 234 2.14 -17.96 4.25
C ARG A 234 3.60 -17.54 4.03
N GLU A 235 4.31 -18.27 3.17
CA GLU A 235 5.70 -17.95 2.81
C GLU A 235 5.81 -16.62 2.05
N PHE A 236 4.86 -16.37 1.13
CA PHE A 236 4.82 -15.15 0.33
C PHE A 236 4.58 -13.89 1.17
N ILE A 237 3.71 -13.95 2.17
CA ILE A 237 3.49 -12.86 3.14
C ILE A 237 4.74 -12.63 3.98
N GLY A 238 5.43 -13.69 4.36
CA GLY A 238 6.54 -13.70 5.30
C GLY A 238 6.08 -13.75 6.75
N GLN A 239 6.82 -14.51 7.57
CA GLN A 239 6.44 -14.80 8.95
C GLN A 239 6.27 -13.56 9.83
N ASN A 240 7.06 -12.52 9.58
CA ASN A 240 7.02 -11.27 10.37
C ASN A 240 5.74 -10.45 10.17
N ARG A 241 5.01 -10.67 9.06
CA ARG A 241 3.76 -9.96 8.75
C ARG A 241 2.52 -10.77 9.15
N LEU A 242 2.66 -12.08 9.33
CA LEU A 242 1.54 -12.92 9.73
C LEU A 242 1.03 -12.48 11.10
N ILE A 243 -0.23 -12.11 11.16
CA ILE A 243 -0.93 -11.97 12.42
C ILE A 243 -1.18 -13.41 12.88
N GLN A 244 -0.24 -13.92 13.69
CA GLN A 244 -0.45 -15.21 14.33
C GLN A 244 -1.71 -15.07 15.15
N ASP A 245 -2.73 -15.85 14.80
CA ASP A 245 -3.87 -16.07 15.67
C ASP A 245 -3.34 -16.69 16.97
N ARG A 246 -3.04 -15.84 17.92
CA ARG A 246 -3.24 -16.23 19.31
C ARG A 246 -4.74 -16.09 19.50
N PRO A 247 -5.49 -17.19 19.53
CA PRO A 247 -6.91 -17.12 19.75
C PRO A 247 -7.11 -16.33 21.04
N ASN A 248 -7.76 -15.17 20.96
CA ASN A 248 -8.10 -14.27 22.05
C ASN A 248 -7.13 -13.15 22.47
N MET A 249 -6.17 -12.68 21.66
CA MET A 249 -5.52 -11.40 21.97
C MET A 249 -6.51 -10.23 21.77
N ARG A 250 -7.39 -10.01 22.71
CA ARG A 250 -8.35 -8.90 22.73
C ARG A 250 -7.91 -7.74 23.62
N THR A 251 -7.06 -8.03 24.58
CA THR A 251 -6.61 -7.09 25.62
C THR A 251 -5.07 -6.99 25.64
N VAL A 252 -4.60 -5.97 26.30
CA VAL A 252 -3.16 -5.79 26.57
C VAL A 252 -2.59 -6.98 27.31
N GLU A 253 -3.35 -7.60 28.22
CA GLU A 253 -2.96 -8.79 28.97
C GLU A 253 -2.54 -9.96 28.07
N ASP A 254 -3.27 -10.15 26.96
CA ASP A 254 -3.00 -11.25 26.03
C ASP A 254 -1.68 -11.09 25.24
N ALA A 255 -1.21 -9.84 25.12
CA ALA A 255 -0.03 -9.49 24.31
C ALA A 255 1.21 -9.17 25.15
N MET A 256 1.04 -8.81 26.43
CA MET A 256 2.15 -8.36 27.25
C MET A 256 3.13 -9.50 27.54
N ILE A 257 4.41 -9.16 27.49
CA ILE A 257 5.49 -10.04 27.89
C ILE A 257 6.02 -9.59 29.25
N LYS A 258 6.65 -10.52 29.99
CA LYS A 258 7.29 -10.16 31.26
C LYS A 258 8.38 -9.11 31.00
N PRO A 259 8.29 -7.92 31.61
CA PRO A 259 9.25 -6.87 31.38
C PRO A 259 10.62 -7.25 31.98
N ILE A 260 11.68 -6.81 31.33
CA ILE A 260 13.03 -6.87 31.90
C ILE A 260 13.19 -5.62 32.75
N THR A 261 13.51 -5.81 34.02
CA THR A 261 13.54 -4.74 35.02
C THR A 261 14.88 -4.70 35.74
N ILE A 262 15.22 -3.54 36.29
CA ILE A 262 16.33 -3.30 37.19
C ILE A 262 15.83 -2.61 38.45
N GLN A 263 16.48 -2.82 39.61
CA GLN A 263 16.14 -2.14 40.83
C GLN A 263 16.68 -0.70 40.84
N ALA A 264 15.97 0.19 41.52
CA ALA A 264 16.34 1.60 41.55
C ALA A 264 17.68 1.88 42.30
N ASP A 265 18.12 0.95 43.12
CA ASP A 265 19.37 0.96 43.91
C ASP A 265 20.52 0.24 43.21
N ASP A 266 20.29 -0.35 42.02
CA ASP A 266 21.34 -0.91 41.19
C ASP A 266 22.14 0.20 40.47
N SER A 267 23.30 -0.18 39.88
CA SER A 267 24.13 0.77 39.14
C SER A 267 23.77 0.88 37.67
N LEU A 268 24.15 2.01 37.04
CA LEU A 268 24.03 2.18 35.56
C LEU A 268 24.83 1.13 34.79
N ASN A 269 25.93 0.61 35.36
CA ASN A 269 26.71 -0.45 34.73
C ASN A 269 25.97 -1.81 34.76
N ASP A 270 25.19 -2.08 35.80
CA ASP A 270 24.33 -3.27 35.86
C ASP A 270 23.20 -3.16 34.80
N ALA A 271 22.63 -1.98 34.62
CA ALA A 271 21.67 -1.72 33.55
C ALA A 271 22.27 -2.05 32.17
N VAL A 272 23.47 -1.57 31.86
CA VAL A 272 24.18 -1.88 30.61
C VAL A 272 24.38 -3.38 30.41
N ASN A 273 24.78 -4.10 31.45
CA ASN A 273 25.01 -5.53 31.41
C ASN A 273 23.72 -6.31 31.13
N ILE A 274 22.61 -5.94 31.79
CA ILE A 274 21.30 -6.56 31.57
C ILE A 274 20.83 -6.28 30.14
N MET A 275 20.89 -5.02 29.68
CA MET A 275 20.46 -4.62 28.33
C MET A 275 21.26 -5.37 27.25
N ARG A 276 22.58 -5.50 27.42
CA ARG A 276 23.45 -6.24 26.50
C ARG A 276 23.12 -7.73 26.49
N THR A 277 22.89 -8.33 27.65
CA THR A 277 22.56 -9.76 27.78
C THR A 277 21.24 -10.09 27.11
N HIS A 278 20.24 -9.24 27.29
CA HIS A 278 18.89 -9.43 26.73
C HIS A 278 18.67 -8.81 25.36
N ARG A 279 19.68 -8.10 24.81
CA ARG A 279 19.63 -7.40 23.50
C ARG A 279 18.46 -6.44 23.42
N ILE A 280 18.30 -5.60 24.42
CA ILE A 280 17.25 -4.58 24.53
C ILE A 280 17.87 -3.19 24.61
N ASP A 281 17.15 -2.18 24.10
CA ASP A 281 17.60 -0.79 24.08
C ASP A 281 16.95 0.04 25.20
N THR A 282 15.99 -0.54 25.93
CA THR A 282 15.27 0.11 27.03
C THR A 282 15.07 -0.87 28.17
N ILE A 283 15.26 -0.41 29.42
CA ILE A 283 15.04 -1.20 30.63
C ILE A 283 14.14 -0.45 31.62
N PHE A 284 13.19 -1.15 32.24
CA PHE A 284 12.29 -0.57 33.23
C PHE A 284 12.91 -0.59 34.63
N VAL A 285 12.78 0.53 35.33
CA VAL A 285 13.27 0.70 36.68
C VAL A 285 12.12 0.48 37.67
N VAL A 286 12.33 -0.41 38.65
CA VAL A 286 11.34 -0.76 39.66
C VAL A 286 11.90 -0.58 41.08
N ASN A 287 11.01 -0.41 42.05
CA ASN A 287 11.41 -0.44 43.47
C ASN A 287 11.39 -1.87 44.04
N ASN A 288 11.81 -2.03 45.29
CA ASN A 288 11.84 -3.30 46.03
C ASN A 288 10.47 -4.00 46.17
N LYS A 289 9.36 -3.30 45.86
CA LYS A 289 8.01 -3.87 45.75
C LYS A 289 7.57 -4.14 44.33
N HIS A 290 8.51 -4.17 43.39
CA HIS A 290 8.27 -4.35 41.93
C HIS A 290 7.29 -3.32 41.35
N ARG A 291 7.20 -2.11 41.91
CA ARG A 291 6.42 -1.02 41.30
C ARG A 291 7.29 -0.23 40.35
N LEU A 292 6.78 0.02 39.14
CA LEU A 292 7.43 0.81 38.12
C LEU A 292 7.68 2.25 38.58
N LEU A 293 8.92 2.71 38.52
CA LEU A 293 9.36 4.06 38.83
C LEU A 293 9.64 4.89 37.57
N GLY A 294 10.16 4.24 36.52
CA GLY A 294 10.56 4.87 35.27
C GLY A 294 11.22 3.89 34.31
N PHE A 295 11.91 4.40 33.33
CA PHE A 295 12.71 3.61 32.40
C PHE A 295 14.00 4.34 32.05
N LEU A 296 14.94 3.60 31.47
CA LEU A 296 16.22 4.09 30.95
C LEU A 296 16.39 3.57 29.54
N ASP A 297 16.79 4.41 28.61
CA ASP A 297 17.32 4.02 27.33
C ASP A 297 18.85 4.05 27.31
N ILE A 298 19.44 3.60 26.21
CA ILE A 298 20.92 3.51 26.09
C ILE A 298 21.56 4.91 26.07
N GLU A 299 20.85 5.94 25.62
CA GLU A 299 21.34 7.33 25.58
C GLU A 299 21.37 7.94 26.98
N ASP A 300 20.30 7.75 27.75
CA ASP A 300 20.21 8.18 29.15
C ASP A 300 21.34 7.59 29.96
N ILE A 301 21.58 6.28 29.84
CA ILE A 301 22.64 5.58 30.56
C ILE A 301 24.02 6.13 30.19
N ASN A 302 24.30 6.32 28.89
CA ASN A 302 25.57 6.89 28.44
C ASN A 302 25.78 8.31 28.98
N GLN A 303 24.73 9.12 29.05
CA GLN A 303 24.78 10.47 29.59
C GLN A 303 25.00 10.44 31.12
N GLY A 304 24.27 9.57 31.83
CA GLY A 304 24.39 9.40 33.28
C GLY A 304 25.80 8.96 33.70
N LEU A 305 26.38 7.97 32.99
CA LEU A 305 27.75 7.50 33.22
C LEU A 305 28.79 8.61 33.03
N ARG A 306 28.66 9.42 31.98
CA ARG A 306 29.56 10.59 31.73
C ARG A 306 29.45 11.66 32.80
N GLN A 307 28.28 11.82 33.40
CA GLN A 307 28.01 12.83 34.44
C GLN A 307 28.20 12.32 35.86
N GLY A 308 28.53 11.01 36.04
CA GLY A 308 28.68 10.40 37.36
C GLY A 308 27.39 10.36 38.17
N LYS A 309 26.24 10.27 37.51
CA LYS A 309 24.92 10.24 38.16
C LYS A 309 24.56 8.82 38.58
N GLU A 310 23.70 8.73 39.59
CA GLU A 310 23.07 7.47 39.98
C GLU A 310 21.92 7.10 39.01
N LEU A 311 21.53 5.82 39.00
CA LEU A 311 20.49 5.29 38.14
C LEU A 311 19.16 6.04 38.35
N ILE A 312 18.77 6.28 39.59
CA ILE A 312 17.50 6.94 39.97
C ILE A 312 17.42 8.39 39.49
N ASP A 313 18.57 9.07 39.36
CA ASP A 313 18.67 10.45 38.90
C ASP A 313 18.75 10.56 37.36
N THR A 314 18.98 9.44 36.71
CA THR A 314 19.14 9.35 35.26
C THR A 314 17.84 8.89 34.56
N MET A 315 17.00 8.13 35.28
CA MET A 315 15.79 7.53 34.67
C MET A 315 14.75 8.57 34.23
N GLN A 316 14.08 8.28 33.15
CA GLN A 316 12.88 8.98 32.70
C GLN A 316 11.67 8.49 33.50
N ARG A 317 10.84 9.44 34.00
CA ARG A 317 9.68 9.13 34.85
C ARG A 317 8.36 9.17 34.10
N ASP A 318 8.33 9.75 32.92
CA ASP A 318 7.14 9.88 32.10
C ASP A 318 6.94 8.59 31.28
N VAL A 319 6.20 7.65 31.88
CA VAL A 319 5.93 6.33 31.31
C VAL A 319 4.49 6.27 30.87
N TYR A 320 4.27 6.03 29.58
CA TYR A 320 2.93 5.74 29.09
C TYR A 320 2.41 4.43 29.70
N LYS A 321 1.19 4.48 30.24
CA LYS A 321 0.55 3.34 30.91
C LYS A 321 -0.79 3.06 30.27
N VAL A 322 -1.04 1.80 29.99
CA VAL A 322 -2.33 1.30 29.51
C VAL A 322 -2.86 0.28 30.53
N HIS A 323 -4.18 0.21 30.68
CA HIS A 323 -4.79 -0.78 31.55
C HIS A 323 -4.71 -2.16 30.92
N ILE A 324 -4.49 -3.20 31.73
CA ILE A 324 -4.35 -4.59 31.30
C ILE A 324 -5.55 -5.08 30.47
N ASP A 325 -6.75 -4.61 30.81
CA ASP A 325 -8.00 -4.92 30.09
C ASP A 325 -8.25 -4.04 28.86
N SER A 326 -7.35 -3.08 28.55
CA SER A 326 -7.52 -2.21 27.38
C SER A 326 -7.46 -3.01 26.10
N LYS A 327 -8.28 -2.63 25.11
CA LYS A 327 -8.22 -3.27 23.77
C LYS A 327 -6.86 -3.00 23.14
N LEU A 328 -6.24 -4.04 22.58
CA LEU A 328 -4.90 -3.98 21.99
C LEU A 328 -4.80 -2.91 20.87
N GLN A 329 -5.87 -2.74 20.08
CA GLN A 329 -5.94 -1.72 19.03
C GLN A 329 -5.83 -0.29 19.54
N LEU A 330 -6.28 0.01 20.76
CA LEU A 330 -6.19 1.35 21.35
C LEU A 330 -4.82 1.62 21.96
N SER A 331 -4.09 0.58 22.37
CA SER A 331 -2.74 0.74 22.94
C SER A 331 -1.66 0.99 21.89
N LEU A 332 -1.83 0.51 20.65
CA LEU A 332 -0.88 0.72 19.54
C LEU A 332 -0.95 2.12 18.90
N ILE A 333 -2.00 2.89 19.19
CA ILE A 333 -2.16 4.28 18.70
C ILE A 333 -1.40 5.29 19.56
N HIS A 334 -0.93 4.88 20.74
CA HIS A 334 -0.30 5.76 21.74
C HIS A 334 1.15 5.38 22.09
N ILE A 335 1.81 4.54 21.25
CA ILE A 335 3.24 4.22 21.41
C ILE A 335 4.04 4.97 20.32
#